data_183edf9ac43dc5a3a60fd14145c56f0c
#
_entry.id   183edf9ac43dc5a3a60fd14145c56f0c
#
_cell.length_a   1.000
_cell.length_b   1.000
_cell.length_c   1.000
_cell.angle_alpha   90.00
_cell.angle_beta   90.00
_cell.angle_gamma   90.00
#
_symmetry.space_group_name_H-M   'P 1'
#
loop_
_entity.id
_entity.type
_entity.pdbx_description
1 polymer ?
#
loop_
_entity_poly.entity_id
_entity_poly.type
_entity_poly.pdbx_seq_one_letter_code
_entity_poly.pdbx_strand_id
1 'polypeptide(L)'
;MNRDPMTTKPLVISSYWWKYATSNDWVLKDINLEVSEGEFILITGPTGAGKTTLCLSMAGLIPHHYNGYIKGKVYLFGRDVSQMSSHEIARIVGIVFQDPESQFLTMSVEDEIAFALENLALPREEIRERIYEAARLVKVEDLLERAPYELSGGQKQRVAIASALAMKPKVLIMDEPTGQLDPVGKNEVVSVLERLKKEGITIVLVEHIIEEVALFADRLVLMNDGMIVYNGNLREFFKDEKNARSAGVPIPQVTEIWYRLKDIVDASDTPPITLEECEQLLKRVLEVKKIE
;
A
#
# COMPACT_ATOMS: atom_id res chain seq x y z
N MET A 1 -17.11 2.69 -29.31
CA MET A 1 -17.78 2.90 -28.00
C MET A 1 -16.74 3.43 -27.03
N ASN A 2 -16.70 4.74 -26.80
CA ASN A 2 -15.88 5.29 -25.72
C ASN A 2 -16.45 4.77 -24.40
N ARG A 3 -15.77 3.84 -23.75
CA ARG A 3 -16.10 3.48 -22.36
C ARG A 3 -15.72 4.68 -21.50
N ASP A 4 -16.63 5.08 -20.62
CA ASP A 4 -16.39 6.12 -19.63
C ASP A 4 -15.11 5.77 -18.85
N PRO A 5 -14.12 6.65 -18.75
CA PRO A 5 -12.86 6.39 -18.02
C PRO A 5 -13.10 5.90 -16.58
N MET A 6 -14.21 6.29 -15.95
CA MET A 6 -14.60 5.82 -14.61
C MET A 6 -14.94 4.33 -14.54
N THR A 7 -15.39 3.72 -15.64
CA THR A 7 -15.77 2.29 -15.66
C THR A 7 -14.60 1.34 -15.85
N THR A 8 -13.43 1.85 -16.22
CA THR A 8 -12.24 1.03 -16.51
C THR A 8 -11.21 1.02 -15.38
N LYS A 9 -11.24 1.99 -14.46
CA LYS A 9 -10.30 2.06 -13.34
C LYS A 9 -10.80 1.23 -12.16
N PRO A 10 -9.93 0.43 -11.52
CA PRO A 10 -10.30 -0.38 -10.37
C PRO A 10 -10.86 0.43 -9.22
N LEU A 11 -10.29 1.62 -8.97
CA LEU A 11 -10.69 2.49 -7.87
C LEU A 11 -10.60 3.96 -8.29
N VAL A 12 -11.65 4.72 -7.99
CA VAL A 12 -11.72 6.18 -8.21
C VAL A 12 -12.36 6.83 -6.98
N ILE A 13 -11.75 7.88 -6.49
CA ILE A 13 -12.25 8.73 -5.41
C ILE A 13 -12.48 10.13 -5.99
N SER A 14 -13.68 10.69 -5.77
CA SER A 14 -14.06 11.99 -6.34
C SER A 14 -14.61 12.92 -5.27
N SER A 15 -13.92 14.04 -5.06
CA SER A 15 -14.26 15.12 -4.12
C SER A 15 -14.73 14.57 -2.76
N TYR A 16 -13.99 13.59 -2.23
CA TYR A 16 -14.43 12.81 -1.09
C TYR A 16 -14.02 13.47 0.22
N TRP A 17 -15.02 13.59 1.13
CA TRP A 17 -14.87 14.09 2.48
C TRP A 17 -15.42 13.08 3.46
N TRP A 18 -14.74 12.89 4.58
CA TRP A 18 -15.21 12.04 5.66
C TRP A 18 -14.98 12.67 7.02
N LYS A 19 -16.01 12.55 7.88
CA LYS A 19 -15.96 12.92 9.28
C LYS A 19 -16.66 11.86 10.11
N TYR A 20 -16.00 11.34 11.15
CA TYR A 20 -16.64 10.44 12.11
C TYR A 20 -17.75 11.14 12.88
N ALA A 21 -18.83 10.41 13.25
CA ALA A 21 -19.96 10.97 13.99
C ALA A 21 -19.56 11.57 15.34
N THR A 22 -18.47 11.06 15.94
CA THR A 22 -17.92 11.52 17.22
C THR A 22 -16.94 12.69 17.09
N SER A 23 -16.60 13.11 15.86
CA SER A 23 -15.65 14.19 15.60
C SER A 23 -16.36 15.45 15.10
N ASN A 24 -15.82 16.61 15.46
CA ASN A 24 -16.26 17.88 14.88
C ASN A 24 -15.54 18.19 13.56
N ASP A 25 -14.35 17.65 13.35
CA ASP A 25 -13.50 17.96 12.23
C ASP A 25 -13.57 16.91 11.11
N TRP A 26 -13.39 17.37 9.89
CA TRP A 26 -13.23 16.50 8.73
C TRP A 26 -11.85 15.83 8.76
N VAL A 27 -11.84 14.49 8.75
CA VAL A 27 -10.61 13.69 8.70
C VAL A 27 -10.09 13.58 7.29
N LEU A 28 -10.98 13.45 6.29
CA LEU A 28 -10.64 13.51 4.87
C LEU A 28 -11.31 14.74 4.26
N LYS A 29 -10.56 15.48 3.44
CA LYS A 29 -10.95 16.77 2.88
C LYS A 29 -10.63 16.81 1.39
N ASP A 30 -11.66 16.79 0.55
CA ASP A 30 -11.59 16.90 -0.92
C ASP A 30 -10.59 15.91 -1.57
N ILE A 31 -10.63 14.65 -1.15
CA ILE A 31 -9.76 13.62 -1.72
C ILE A 31 -10.19 13.32 -3.15
N ASN A 32 -9.24 13.42 -4.06
CA ASN A 32 -9.34 13.02 -5.46
C ASN A 32 -8.20 12.08 -5.78
N LEU A 33 -8.50 10.81 -6.09
CA LEU A 33 -7.52 9.78 -6.36
C LEU A 33 -8.07 8.76 -7.34
N GLU A 34 -7.26 8.37 -8.30
CA GLU A 34 -7.56 7.30 -9.25
C GLU A 34 -6.46 6.26 -9.17
N VAL A 35 -6.83 4.99 -9.22
CA VAL A 35 -5.88 3.85 -9.22
C VAL A 35 -6.06 3.09 -10.52
N SER A 36 -4.97 2.84 -11.22
CA SER A 36 -4.95 2.06 -12.47
C SER A 36 -4.69 0.58 -12.19
N GLU A 37 -5.11 -0.29 -13.10
CA GLU A 37 -4.85 -1.73 -12.98
C GLU A 37 -3.34 -2.01 -13.03
N GLY A 38 -2.85 -2.87 -12.13
CA GLY A 38 -1.44 -3.19 -11.99
C GLY A 38 -0.56 -2.07 -11.40
N GLU A 39 -1.14 -0.93 -11.02
CA GLU A 39 -0.41 0.18 -10.42
C GLU A 39 -0.07 -0.12 -8.95
N PHE A 40 1.15 0.24 -8.55
CA PHE A 40 1.59 0.25 -7.16
C PHE A 40 1.67 1.70 -6.66
N ILE A 41 0.72 2.08 -5.80
CA ILE A 41 0.68 3.42 -5.18
C ILE A 41 1.23 3.34 -3.77
N LEU A 42 2.18 4.19 -3.45
CA LEU A 42 2.65 4.43 -2.09
C LEU A 42 1.96 5.67 -1.53
N ILE A 43 1.22 5.50 -0.44
CA ILE A 43 0.63 6.61 0.32
C ILE A 43 1.47 6.82 1.58
N THR A 44 1.91 8.05 1.81
CA THR A 44 2.67 8.42 3.00
C THR A 44 2.22 9.77 3.56
N GLY A 45 2.77 10.17 4.69
CA GLY A 45 2.44 11.42 5.37
C GLY A 45 2.53 11.28 6.89
N PRO A 46 2.47 12.38 7.63
CA PRO A 46 2.57 12.37 9.08
C PRO A 46 1.43 11.56 9.73
N THR A 47 1.68 11.14 10.97
CA THR A 47 0.64 10.50 11.79
C THR A 47 -0.55 11.45 11.94
N GLY A 48 -1.76 10.91 11.82
CA GLY A 48 -2.99 11.73 11.87
C GLY A 48 -3.36 12.39 10.53
N ALA A 49 -2.61 12.21 9.45
CA ALA A 49 -2.93 12.77 8.12
C ALA A 49 -4.18 12.17 7.47
N GLY A 50 -4.78 11.12 8.04
CA GLY A 50 -6.00 10.48 7.51
C GLY A 50 -5.74 9.24 6.65
N LYS A 51 -4.51 8.71 6.60
CA LYS A 51 -4.12 7.56 5.75
C LYS A 51 -4.97 6.32 6.00
N THR A 52 -5.05 5.87 7.25
CA THR A 52 -5.89 4.71 7.65
C THR A 52 -7.37 4.94 7.30
N THR A 53 -7.89 6.16 7.53
CA THR A 53 -9.27 6.50 7.17
C THR A 53 -9.49 6.42 5.65
N LEU A 54 -8.48 6.82 4.87
CA LEU A 54 -8.53 6.67 3.42
C LEU A 54 -8.52 5.19 3.01
N CYS A 55 -7.68 4.33 3.62
CA CYS A 55 -7.69 2.88 3.41
C CYS A 55 -9.07 2.26 3.70
N LEU A 56 -9.65 2.60 4.86
CA LEU A 56 -11.00 2.14 5.23
C LEU A 56 -12.06 2.57 4.22
N SER A 57 -11.95 3.78 3.68
CA SER A 57 -12.89 4.30 2.67
C SER A 57 -12.73 3.57 1.33
N MET A 58 -11.50 3.32 0.89
CA MET A 58 -11.18 2.57 -0.32
C MET A 58 -11.62 1.11 -0.24
N ALA A 59 -11.50 0.50 0.95
CA ALA A 59 -11.92 -0.87 1.21
C ALA A 59 -13.44 -1.00 1.46
N GLY A 60 -14.20 0.11 1.43
CA GLY A 60 -15.64 0.11 1.65
C GLY A 60 -16.05 -0.17 3.09
N LEU A 61 -15.13 -0.22 4.05
CA LEU A 61 -15.46 -0.30 5.47
C LEU A 61 -16.12 0.99 5.95
N ILE A 62 -15.76 2.10 5.37
CA ILE A 62 -16.49 3.35 5.42
C ILE A 62 -17.31 3.47 4.11
N PRO A 63 -18.63 3.70 4.18
CA PRO A 63 -19.46 4.02 5.36
C PRO A 63 -20.11 2.80 6.03
N HIS A 64 -19.91 1.57 5.58
CA HIS A 64 -20.73 0.42 5.97
C HIS A 64 -20.59 0.02 7.45
N HIS A 65 -19.40 0.18 8.02
CA HIS A 65 -19.08 -0.22 9.41
C HIS A 65 -18.77 0.95 10.34
N TYR A 66 -18.67 2.16 9.80
CA TYR A 66 -18.36 3.36 10.57
C TYR A 66 -19.44 4.42 10.38
N ASN A 67 -19.91 4.99 11.48
CA ASN A 67 -20.90 6.07 11.45
C ASN A 67 -20.22 7.43 11.26
N GLY A 68 -20.72 8.23 10.34
CA GLY A 68 -20.15 9.55 10.07
C GLY A 68 -20.89 10.32 8.99
N TYR A 69 -20.23 11.37 8.52
CA TYR A 69 -20.75 12.26 7.48
C TYR A 69 -19.86 12.18 6.26
N ILE A 70 -20.47 12.05 5.09
CA ILE A 70 -19.79 11.88 3.82
C ILE A 70 -20.20 12.96 2.82
N LYS A 71 -19.24 13.42 2.00
CA LYS A 71 -19.49 14.15 0.74
C LYS A 71 -18.60 13.51 -0.33
N GLY A 72 -19.00 13.63 -1.59
CA GLY A 72 -18.30 12.96 -2.69
C GLY A 72 -18.52 11.45 -2.68
N LYS A 73 -17.69 10.72 -3.41
CA LYS A 73 -17.90 9.28 -3.63
C LYS A 73 -16.60 8.52 -3.81
N VAL A 74 -16.65 7.23 -3.46
CA VAL A 74 -15.65 6.22 -3.80
C VAL A 74 -16.29 5.23 -4.77
N TYR A 75 -15.61 4.93 -5.87
CA TYR A 75 -16.08 4.02 -6.90
C TYR A 75 -15.11 2.84 -7.05
N LEU A 76 -15.67 1.65 -7.18
CA LEU A 76 -14.96 0.43 -7.60
C LEU A 76 -15.51 0.02 -8.97
N PHE A 77 -14.66 0.06 -10.01
CA PHE A 77 -15.07 -0.21 -11.39
C PHE A 77 -16.33 0.57 -11.80
N GLY A 78 -16.39 1.86 -11.45
CA GLY A 78 -17.51 2.76 -11.73
C GLY A 78 -18.75 2.58 -10.86
N ARG A 79 -18.76 1.62 -9.92
CA ARG A 79 -19.87 1.41 -8.98
C ARG A 79 -19.63 2.16 -7.67
N ASP A 80 -20.58 2.91 -7.21
CA ASP A 80 -20.53 3.64 -5.93
C ASP A 80 -20.46 2.64 -4.75
N VAL A 81 -19.37 2.70 -4.00
CA VAL A 81 -19.11 1.81 -2.85
C VAL A 81 -20.24 1.87 -1.81
N SER A 82 -20.83 3.04 -1.59
CA SER A 82 -21.93 3.20 -0.63
C SER A 82 -23.20 2.42 -0.99
N GLN A 83 -23.31 1.97 -2.25
CA GLN A 83 -24.44 1.20 -2.78
C GLN A 83 -24.12 -0.28 -2.99
N MET A 84 -22.89 -0.70 -2.71
CA MET A 84 -22.44 -2.09 -2.81
C MET A 84 -22.59 -2.79 -1.47
N SER A 85 -22.90 -4.08 -1.48
CA SER A 85 -22.80 -4.90 -0.27
C SER A 85 -21.36 -5.18 0.09
N SER A 86 -21.06 -5.41 1.38
CA SER A 86 -19.73 -5.79 1.85
C SER A 86 -19.19 -7.04 1.13
N HIS A 87 -20.06 -7.97 0.77
CA HIS A 87 -19.72 -9.17 0.01
C HIS A 87 -19.28 -8.87 -1.43
N GLU A 88 -19.91 -7.92 -2.11
CA GLU A 88 -19.47 -7.47 -3.45
C GLU A 88 -18.15 -6.75 -3.40
N ILE A 89 -17.94 -5.90 -2.38
CA ILE A 89 -16.69 -5.17 -2.19
C ILE A 89 -15.54 -6.15 -1.90
N ALA A 90 -15.74 -7.11 -1.00
CA ALA A 90 -14.73 -8.10 -0.63
C ALA A 90 -14.24 -8.97 -1.79
N ARG A 91 -15.02 -9.13 -2.85
CA ARG A 91 -14.60 -9.80 -4.10
C ARG A 91 -13.67 -8.93 -4.98
N ILE A 92 -13.61 -7.63 -4.70
CA ILE A 92 -12.84 -6.65 -5.50
C ILE A 92 -11.63 -6.17 -4.73
N VAL A 93 -11.79 -5.91 -3.43
CA VAL A 93 -10.77 -5.30 -2.58
C VAL A 93 -10.37 -6.25 -1.47
N GLY A 94 -9.07 -6.55 -1.38
CA GLY A 94 -8.44 -7.14 -0.21
C GLY A 94 -7.85 -6.03 0.66
N ILE A 95 -7.97 -6.17 1.97
CA ILE A 95 -7.35 -5.24 2.93
C ILE A 95 -6.51 -6.00 3.94
N VAL A 96 -5.34 -5.43 4.27
CA VAL A 96 -4.43 -5.91 5.31
C VAL A 96 -4.13 -4.76 6.25
N PHE A 97 -4.37 -4.97 7.54
CA PHE A 97 -4.14 -3.96 8.58
C PHE A 97 -2.74 -4.06 9.19
N GLN A 98 -2.38 -3.02 9.93
CA GLN A 98 -1.09 -2.88 10.61
C GLN A 98 -0.84 -4.00 11.63
N ASP A 99 -1.88 -4.41 12.36
CA ASP A 99 -1.82 -5.49 13.35
C ASP A 99 -2.47 -6.77 12.77
N PRO A 100 -1.66 -7.76 12.32
CA PRO A 100 -2.20 -9.01 11.78
C PRO A 100 -2.92 -9.85 12.84
N GLU A 101 -2.54 -9.76 14.13
CA GLU A 101 -3.17 -10.55 15.17
C GLU A 101 -4.64 -10.20 15.39
N SER A 102 -4.99 -8.93 15.19
CA SER A 102 -6.38 -8.46 15.29
C SER A 102 -7.30 -9.03 14.19
N GLN A 103 -6.73 -9.63 13.15
CA GLN A 103 -7.48 -10.18 12.02
C GLN A 103 -7.66 -11.71 12.13
N PHE A 104 -6.83 -12.41 12.92
CA PHE A 104 -6.86 -13.86 13.00
C PHE A 104 -8.01 -14.37 13.88
N LEU A 105 -8.77 -15.32 13.33
CA LEU A 105 -9.96 -15.89 13.95
C LEU A 105 -9.86 -17.41 14.17
N THR A 106 -8.90 -18.09 13.51
CA THR A 106 -8.86 -19.54 13.43
C THR A 106 -7.67 -20.13 14.16
N MET A 107 -7.61 -21.46 14.24
CA MET A 107 -6.60 -22.20 15.00
C MET A 107 -5.44 -22.68 14.14
N SER A 108 -5.53 -22.60 12.82
CA SER A 108 -4.45 -22.92 11.88
C SER A 108 -4.32 -21.86 10.78
N VAL A 109 -3.13 -21.75 10.18
CA VAL A 109 -2.89 -20.86 9.04
C VAL A 109 -3.74 -21.27 7.83
N GLU A 110 -3.91 -22.58 7.60
CA GLU A 110 -4.74 -23.08 6.51
C GLU A 110 -6.21 -22.62 6.67
N ASP A 111 -6.77 -22.80 7.88
CA ASP A 111 -8.13 -22.35 8.18
C ASP A 111 -8.27 -20.82 8.09
N GLU A 112 -7.23 -20.08 8.48
CA GLU A 112 -7.23 -18.60 8.38
C GLU A 112 -7.32 -18.12 6.94
N ILE A 113 -6.57 -18.75 6.04
CA ILE A 113 -6.64 -18.43 4.60
C ILE A 113 -7.96 -18.95 4.01
N ALA A 114 -8.46 -20.09 4.48
CA ALA A 114 -9.74 -20.67 4.02
C ALA A 114 -10.96 -19.83 4.42
N PHE A 115 -10.92 -19.17 5.58
CA PHE A 115 -12.07 -18.53 6.22
C PHE A 115 -12.87 -17.60 5.29
N ALA A 116 -12.17 -16.72 4.58
CA ALA A 116 -12.82 -15.81 3.64
C ALA A 116 -13.40 -16.54 2.40
N LEU A 117 -12.74 -17.60 1.95
CA LEU A 117 -13.16 -18.39 0.79
C LEU A 117 -14.41 -19.24 1.11
N GLU A 118 -14.49 -19.77 2.31
CA GLU A 118 -15.68 -20.52 2.80
C GLU A 118 -16.89 -19.60 2.86
N ASN A 119 -16.73 -18.37 3.33
CA ASN A 119 -17.79 -17.36 3.34
C ASN A 119 -18.27 -16.97 1.93
N LEU A 120 -17.44 -17.19 0.89
CA LEU A 120 -17.84 -17.04 -0.51
C LEU A 120 -18.59 -18.27 -1.05
N ALA A 121 -18.73 -19.33 -0.25
CA ALA A 121 -19.35 -20.61 -0.63
C ALA A 121 -18.70 -21.25 -1.89
N LEU A 122 -17.38 -21.15 -2.00
CA LEU A 122 -16.63 -21.77 -3.09
C LEU A 122 -16.56 -23.29 -2.92
N PRO A 123 -16.40 -24.05 -4.04
CA PRO A 123 -16.14 -25.50 -3.99
C PRO A 123 -14.85 -25.80 -3.22
N ARG A 124 -14.85 -26.93 -2.47
CA ARG A 124 -13.68 -27.34 -1.64
C ARG A 124 -12.38 -27.41 -2.41
N GLU A 125 -12.42 -27.95 -3.63
CA GLU A 125 -11.23 -28.07 -4.48
C GLU A 125 -10.67 -26.69 -4.85
N GLU A 126 -11.55 -25.74 -5.17
CA GLU A 126 -11.15 -24.37 -5.49
C GLU A 126 -10.58 -23.65 -4.24
N ILE A 127 -11.18 -23.85 -3.07
CA ILE A 127 -10.66 -23.32 -1.79
C ILE A 127 -9.22 -23.82 -1.58
N ARG A 128 -9.01 -25.12 -1.70
CA ARG A 128 -7.69 -25.74 -1.50
C ARG A 128 -6.66 -25.17 -2.50
N GLU A 129 -7.00 -25.11 -3.76
CA GLU A 129 -6.12 -24.53 -4.80
C GLU A 129 -5.71 -23.10 -4.46
N ARG A 130 -6.68 -22.25 -4.09
CA ARG A 130 -6.44 -20.84 -3.75
C ARG A 130 -5.60 -20.67 -2.48
N ILE A 131 -5.78 -21.52 -1.47
CA ILE A 131 -4.94 -21.53 -0.25
C ILE A 131 -3.47 -21.75 -0.64
N TYR A 132 -3.18 -22.83 -1.39
CA TYR A 132 -1.81 -23.14 -1.77
C TYR A 132 -1.21 -22.09 -2.73
N GLU A 133 -1.99 -21.53 -3.63
CA GLU A 133 -1.57 -20.45 -4.52
C GLU A 133 -1.18 -19.20 -3.71
N ALA A 134 -2.04 -18.77 -2.80
CA ALA A 134 -1.79 -17.61 -1.94
C ALA A 134 -0.59 -17.85 -0.99
N ALA A 135 -0.54 -19.01 -0.32
CA ALA A 135 0.56 -19.37 0.56
C ALA A 135 1.91 -19.34 -0.16
N ARG A 136 1.97 -19.88 -1.37
CA ARG A 136 3.18 -19.87 -2.21
C ARG A 136 3.61 -18.46 -2.60
N LEU A 137 2.66 -17.58 -2.93
CA LEU A 137 2.97 -16.19 -3.27
C LEU A 137 3.70 -15.46 -2.15
N VAL A 138 3.34 -15.73 -0.90
CA VAL A 138 3.92 -15.07 0.27
C VAL A 138 4.92 -15.95 1.04
N LYS A 139 5.24 -17.16 0.55
CA LYS A 139 6.20 -18.11 1.15
C LYS A 139 5.82 -18.52 2.58
N VAL A 140 4.62 -19.06 2.75
CA VAL A 140 4.11 -19.59 4.03
C VAL A 140 3.56 -21.01 3.89
N GLU A 141 3.91 -21.76 2.82
CA GLU A 141 3.40 -23.10 2.56
C GLU A 141 3.74 -24.09 3.69
N ASP A 142 4.92 -23.92 4.28
CA ASP A 142 5.42 -24.74 5.39
C ASP A 142 4.80 -24.39 6.74
N LEU A 143 3.97 -23.36 6.78
CA LEU A 143 3.31 -22.85 8.00
C LEU A 143 1.83 -23.21 8.06
N LEU A 144 1.24 -23.82 7.03
CA LEU A 144 -0.20 -24.04 6.89
C LEU A 144 -0.81 -24.79 8.08
N GLU A 145 -0.10 -25.78 8.62
CA GLU A 145 -0.56 -26.58 9.76
C GLU A 145 -0.29 -25.93 11.13
N ARG A 146 0.45 -24.81 11.17
CA ARG A 146 0.77 -24.13 12.42
C ARG A 146 -0.37 -23.25 12.90
N ALA A 147 -0.40 -23.06 14.22
CA ALA A 147 -1.30 -22.09 14.82
C ALA A 147 -0.76 -20.65 14.64
N PRO A 148 -1.62 -19.65 14.36
CA PRO A 148 -1.19 -18.27 14.17
C PRO A 148 -0.37 -17.68 15.34
N TYR A 149 -0.65 -18.08 16.57
CA TYR A 149 0.07 -17.61 17.76
C TYR A 149 1.52 -18.13 17.86
N GLU A 150 1.89 -19.18 17.11
CA GLU A 150 3.24 -19.74 17.05
C GLU A 150 4.16 -19.01 16.08
N LEU A 151 3.62 -18.09 15.28
CA LEU A 151 4.31 -17.42 14.20
C LEU A 151 5.05 -16.16 14.69
N SER A 152 6.19 -15.85 14.03
CA SER A 152 6.83 -14.54 14.17
C SER A 152 5.95 -13.41 13.57
N GLY A 153 6.22 -12.17 13.93
CA GLY A 153 5.49 -11.02 13.40
C GLY A 153 5.49 -10.95 11.86
N GLY A 154 6.65 -11.17 11.24
CA GLY A 154 6.76 -11.21 9.77
C GLY A 154 6.00 -12.37 9.14
N GLN A 155 5.99 -13.56 9.78
CA GLN A 155 5.18 -14.69 9.35
C GLN A 155 3.69 -14.41 9.47
N LYS A 156 3.23 -13.83 10.58
CA LYS A 156 1.84 -13.40 10.78
C LYS A 156 1.41 -12.41 9.70
N GLN A 157 2.23 -11.42 9.41
CA GLN A 157 1.92 -10.44 8.36
C GLN A 157 1.80 -11.10 6.98
N ARG A 158 2.70 -12.04 6.65
CA ARG A 158 2.60 -12.77 5.38
C ARG A 158 1.35 -13.65 5.31
N VAL A 159 0.92 -14.25 6.43
CA VAL A 159 -0.34 -14.99 6.50
C VAL A 159 -1.54 -14.06 6.28
N ALA A 160 -1.57 -12.87 6.91
CA ALA A 160 -2.63 -11.90 6.68
C ALA A 160 -2.69 -11.44 5.20
N ILE A 161 -1.52 -11.26 4.56
CA ILE A 161 -1.46 -10.98 3.12
C ILE A 161 -1.98 -12.18 2.31
N ALA A 162 -1.63 -13.43 2.67
CA ALA A 162 -2.14 -14.62 2.00
C ALA A 162 -3.67 -14.72 2.08
N SER A 163 -4.25 -14.47 3.26
CA SER A 163 -5.70 -14.50 3.47
C SER A 163 -6.43 -13.49 2.57
N ALA A 164 -5.87 -12.28 2.44
CA ALA A 164 -6.42 -11.27 1.52
C ALA A 164 -6.26 -11.66 0.04
N LEU A 165 -5.11 -12.24 -0.34
CA LEU A 165 -4.81 -12.66 -1.72
C LEU A 165 -5.61 -13.86 -2.20
N ALA A 166 -5.96 -14.80 -1.30
CA ALA A 166 -6.74 -15.99 -1.62
C ALA A 166 -8.10 -15.66 -2.24
N MET A 167 -8.65 -14.50 -1.89
CA MET A 167 -9.88 -13.95 -2.49
C MET A 167 -9.70 -13.55 -3.96
N LYS A 168 -8.46 -13.49 -4.48
CA LYS A 168 -8.11 -12.97 -5.82
C LYS A 168 -8.64 -11.55 -6.05
N PRO A 169 -8.35 -10.61 -5.14
CA PRO A 169 -8.85 -9.25 -5.24
C PRO A 169 -8.27 -8.54 -6.46
N LYS A 170 -8.97 -7.53 -6.96
CA LYS A 170 -8.50 -6.65 -8.04
C LYS A 170 -7.63 -5.51 -7.52
N VAL A 171 -7.82 -5.14 -6.26
CA VAL A 171 -7.01 -4.14 -5.55
C VAL A 171 -6.66 -4.68 -4.18
N LEU A 172 -5.39 -4.67 -3.82
CA LEU A 172 -4.90 -5.00 -2.49
C LEU A 172 -4.50 -3.71 -1.77
N ILE A 173 -5.16 -3.42 -0.66
CA ILE A 173 -4.88 -2.26 0.18
C ILE A 173 -4.14 -2.76 1.43
N MET A 174 -3.04 -2.11 1.79
CA MET A 174 -2.26 -2.47 2.98
C MET A 174 -1.96 -1.20 3.79
N ASP A 175 -2.33 -1.22 5.07
CA ASP A 175 -2.14 -0.10 5.99
C ASP A 175 -1.00 -0.41 6.96
N GLU A 176 0.18 0.14 6.69
CA GLU A 176 1.42 0.02 7.47
C GLU A 176 1.82 -1.44 7.80
N PRO A 177 1.87 -2.35 6.79
CA PRO A 177 2.09 -3.78 7.04
C PRO A 177 3.47 -4.11 7.61
N THR A 178 4.42 -3.16 7.58
CA THR A 178 5.78 -3.38 8.14
C THR A 178 6.01 -2.65 9.47
N GLY A 179 5.05 -1.84 9.92
CA GLY A 179 5.24 -0.90 11.01
C GLY A 179 5.65 -1.50 12.37
N GLN A 180 5.27 -2.75 12.65
CA GLN A 180 5.54 -3.43 13.93
C GLN A 180 6.56 -4.57 13.82
N LEU A 181 7.23 -4.71 12.67
CA LEU A 181 8.13 -5.81 12.39
C LEU A 181 9.57 -5.48 12.73
N ASP A 182 10.31 -6.51 13.11
CA ASP A 182 11.76 -6.46 13.18
C ASP A 182 12.39 -6.35 11.76
N PRO A 183 13.66 -6.01 11.61
CA PRO A 183 14.28 -5.82 10.30
C PRO A 183 14.19 -7.05 9.38
N VAL A 184 14.22 -8.27 9.94
CA VAL A 184 14.11 -9.50 9.16
C VAL A 184 12.70 -9.66 8.62
N GLY A 185 11.69 -9.53 9.48
CA GLY A 185 10.29 -9.60 9.09
C GLY A 185 9.91 -8.52 8.06
N LYS A 186 10.46 -7.30 8.19
CA LYS A 186 10.29 -6.23 7.19
C LYS A 186 10.79 -6.66 5.82
N ASN A 187 12.04 -7.14 5.74
CA ASN A 187 12.62 -7.58 4.47
C ASN A 187 11.81 -8.71 3.84
N GLU A 188 11.27 -9.63 4.65
CA GLU A 188 10.41 -10.71 4.17
C GLU A 188 9.13 -10.15 3.53
N VAL A 189 8.44 -9.21 4.20
CA VAL A 189 7.22 -8.57 3.68
C VAL A 189 7.53 -7.74 2.43
N VAL A 190 8.61 -6.94 2.43
CA VAL A 190 9.04 -6.16 1.26
C VAL A 190 9.30 -7.06 0.05
N SER A 191 9.95 -8.21 0.26
CA SER A 191 10.18 -9.21 -0.81
C SER A 191 8.87 -9.77 -1.38
N VAL A 192 7.84 -9.92 -0.55
CA VAL A 192 6.48 -10.29 -1.00
C VAL A 192 5.87 -9.17 -1.82
N LEU A 193 5.92 -7.92 -1.37
CA LEU A 193 5.39 -6.76 -2.11
C LEU A 193 6.01 -6.63 -3.49
N GLU A 194 7.33 -6.80 -3.60
CA GLU A 194 8.04 -6.80 -4.89
C GLU A 194 7.53 -7.90 -5.83
N ARG A 195 7.30 -9.11 -5.29
CA ARG A 195 6.76 -10.23 -6.05
C ARG A 195 5.33 -9.95 -6.53
N LEU A 196 4.46 -9.44 -5.65
CA LEU A 196 3.08 -9.08 -6.00
C LEU A 196 3.03 -8.02 -7.10
N LYS A 197 3.94 -7.04 -7.06
CA LYS A 197 4.09 -6.04 -8.14
C LYS A 197 4.48 -6.69 -9.46
N LYS A 198 5.42 -7.65 -9.46
CA LYS A 198 5.84 -8.38 -10.66
C LYS A 198 4.71 -9.23 -11.26
N GLU A 199 3.82 -9.75 -10.41
CA GLU A 199 2.61 -10.48 -10.84
C GLU A 199 1.50 -9.54 -11.36
N GLY A 200 1.72 -8.22 -11.36
CA GLY A 200 0.78 -7.23 -11.89
C GLY A 200 -0.41 -6.95 -10.98
N ILE A 201 -0.32 -7.25 -9.69
CA ILE A 201 -1.38 -6.98 -8.72
C ILE A 201 -1.45 -5.47 -8.47
N THR A 202 -2.66 -4.91 -8.49
CA THR A 202 -2.89 -3.51 -8.14
C THR A 202 -2.75 -3.33 -6.63
N ILE A 203 -1.84 -2.48 -6.18
CA ILE A 203 -1.49 -2.32 -4.77
C ILE A 203 -1.63 -0.86 -4.35
N VAL A 204 -2.30 -0.63 -3.24
CA VAL A 204 -2.28 0.63 -2.51
C VAL A 204 -1.65 0.36 -1.15
N LEU A 205 -0.45 0.85 -0.96
CA LEU A 205 0.34 0.66 0.25
C LEU A 205 0.45 1.96 1.03
N VAL A 206 0.06 1.95 2.29
CA VAL A 206 0.41 3.01 3.24
C VAL A 206 1.66 2.60 3.99
N GLU A 207 2.71 3.43 3.92
CA GLU A 207 3.95 3.21 4.66
C GLU A 207 4.62 4.52 5.06
N HIS A 208 5.37 4.45 6.16
CA HIS A 208 6.21 5.56 6.62
C HIS A 208 7.63 5.47 6.04
N ILE A 209 8.17 4.27 5.85
CA ILE A 209 9.54 4.05 5.38
C ILE A 209 9.52 3.91 3.86
N ILE A 210 9.85 5.00 3.18
CA ILE A 210 9.82 5.08 1.71
C ILE A 210 10.92 4.23 1.07
N GLU A 211 12.12 4.18 1.68
CA GLU A 211 13.31 3.54 1.12
C GLU A 211 13.09 2.09 0.68
N GLU A 212 12.33 1.33 1.47
CA GLU A 212 12.14 -0.10 1.25
C GLU A 212 11.26 -0.41 0.04
N VAL A 213 10.33 0.50 -0.30
CA VAL A 213 9.32 0.30 -1.35
C VAL A 213 9.46 1.25 -2.54
N ALA A 214 10.34 2.24 -2.43
CA ALA A 214 10.59 3.24 -3.46
C ALA A 214 10.99 2.66 -4.82
N LEU A 215 11.62 1.48 -4.81
CA LEU A 215 12.10 0.78 -6.01
C LEU A 215 10.99 0.32 -6.95
N PHE A 216 9.84 -0.03 -6.40
CA PHE A 216 8.76 -0.64 -7.15
C PHE A 216 7.44 0.11 -7.06
N ALA A 217 7.37 1.22 -6.28
CA ALA A 217 6.22 2.12 -6.30
C ALA A 217 6.21 2.95 -7.59
N ASP A 218 5.11 2.87 -8.33
CA ASP A 218 4.93 3.64 -9.56
C ASP A 218 4.64 5.11 -9.26
N ARG A 219 3.96 5.37 -8.12
CA ARG A 219 3.46 6.69 -7.76
C ARG A 219 3.46 6.90 -6.24
N LEU A 220 3.81 8.12 -5.86
CA LEU A 220 3.75 8.61 -4.49
C LEU A 220 2.51 9.50 -4.32
N VAL A 221 1.73 9.22 -3.28
CA VAL A 221 0.65 10.07 -2.79
C VAL A 221 1.02 10.55 -1.39
N LEU A 222 1.19 11.84 -1.22
CA LEU A 222 1.48 12.43 0.08
C LEU A 222 0.22 13.04 0.67
N MET A 223 -0.12 12.63 1.88
CA MET A 223 -1.23 13.18 2.64
C MET A 223 -0.75 14.07 3.78
N ASN A 224 -1.44 15.19 3.98
CA ASN A 224 -1.27 16.05 5.14
C ASN A 224 -2.61 16.68 5.51
N ASP A 225 -2.93 16.72 6.80
CA ASP A 225 -4.18 17.32 7.35
C ASP A 225 -5.45 16.91 6.58
N GLY A 226 -5.57 15.63 6.24
CA GLY A 226 -6.73 15.06 5.54
C GLY A 226 -6.81 15.35 4.04
N MET A 227 -5.80 15.95 3.45
CA MET A 227 -5.74 16.29 2.02
C MET A 227 -4.60 15.57 1.33
N ILE A 228 -4.73 15.34 0.01
CA ILE A 228 -3.61 14.95 -0.84
C ILE A 228 -2.85 16.23 -1.23
N VAL A 229 -1.60 16.35 -0.78
CA VAL A 229 -0.75 17.51 -1.05
C VAL A 229 0.26 17.24 -2.17
N TYR A 230 0.51 15.98 -2.49
CA TYR A 230 1.29 15.55 -3.65
C TYR A 230 0.74 14.25 -4.21
N ASN A 231 0.73 14.13 -5.54
CA ASN A 231 0.32 12.92 -6.25
C ASN A 231 1.11 12.85 -7.57
N GLY A 232 2.17 12.04 -7.59
CA GLY A 232 3.06 12.01 -8.76
C GLY A 232 4.25 11.07 -8.60
N ASN A 233 5.25 11.26 -9.45
CA ASN A 233 6.45 10.45 -9.44
C ASN A 233 7.29 10.70 -8.18
N LEU A 234 7.72 9.63 -7.52
CA LEU A 234 8.49 9.68 -6.28
C LEU A 234 9.84 10.41 -6.45
N ARG A 235 10.54 10.20 -7.57
CA ARG A 235 11.84 10.86 -7.83
C ARG A 235 11.66 12.35 -8.05
N GLU A 236 10.62 12.76 -8.78
CA GLU A 236 10.31 14.18 -8.99
C GLU A 236 9.99 14.88 -7.66
N PHE A 237 9.32 14.19 -6.73
CA PHE A 237 9.07 14.72 -5.39
C PHE A 237 10.38 15.05 -4.66
N PHE A 238 11.36 14.16 -4.71
CA PHE A 238 12.64 14.35 -4.04
C PHE A 238 13.62 15.28 -4.76
N LYS A 239 13.33 15.76 -5.97
CA LYS A 239 14.15 16.83 -6.60
C LYS A 239 14.08 18.15 -5.83
N ASP A 240 12.94 18.45 -5.23
CA ASP A 240 12.74 19.64 -4.41
C ASP A 240 13.00 19.33 -2.94
N GLU A 241 14.27 19.52 -2.49
CA GLU A 241 14.69 19.31 -1.11
C GLU A 241 13.83 20.07 -0.10
N LYS A 242 13.45 21.32 -0.42
CA LYS A 242 12.68 22.17 0.49
C LYS A 242 11.29 21.59 0.70
N ASN A 243 10.63 21.20 -0.38
CA ASN A 243 9.32 20.56 -0.29
C ASN A 243 9.39 19.20 0.40
N ALA A 244 10.39 18.38 0.09
CA ALA A 244 10.59 17.09 0.74
C ALA A 244 10.76 17.23 2.27
N ARG A 245 11.59 18.17 2.72
CA ARG A 245 11.79 18.44 4.16
C ARG A 245 10.54 18.99 4.85
N SER A 246 9.79 19.85 4.17
CA SER A 246 8.57 20.44 4.74
C SER A 246 7.38 19.47 4.80
N ALA A 247 7.43 18.40 4.02
CA ALA A 247 6.37 17.41 3.91
C ALA A 247 6.21 16.51 5.15
N GLY A 248 7.21 16.48 6.05
CA GLY A 248 7.17 15.68 7.27
C GLY A 248 7.29 14.17 7.01
N VAL A 249 7.86 13.77 5.86
CA VAL A 249 8.14 12.37 5.53
C VAL A 249 9.63 12.09 5.58
N PRO A 250 10.06 10.88 5.96
CA PRO A 250 11.46 10.50 5.92
C PRO A 250 12.03 10.63 4.51
N ILE A 251 13.18 11.28 4.38
CA ILE A 251 13.93 11.37 3.14
C ILE A 251 14.86 10.17 3.08
N PRO A 252 14.92 9.42 1.95
CA PRO A 252 15.88 8.33 1.81
C PRO A 252 17.31 8.78 2.10
N GLN A 253 18.08 7.97 2.85
CA GLN A 253 19.45 8.32 3.25
C GLN A 253 20.33 8.60 2.04
N VAL A 254 20.16 7.85 0.97
CA VAL A 254 20.87 8.03 -0.29
C VAL A 254 20.51 9.35 -0.99
N THR A 255 19.27 9.80 -0.86
CA THR A 255 18.80 11.11 -1.34
C THR A 255 19.41 12.25 -0.50
N GLU A 256 19.55 12.05 0.83
CA GLU A 256 20.25 13.01 1.69
C GLU A 256 21.71 13.19 1.28
N ILE A 257 22.40 12.13 0.87
CA ILE A 257 23.75 12.20 0.32
C ILE A 257 23.76 13.05 -0.96
N TRP A 258 22.78 12.82 -1.85
CA TRP A 258 22.66 13.59 -3.08
C TRP A 258 22.46 15.08 -2.81
N TYR A 259 21.59 15.47 -1.86
CA TYR A 259 21.41 16.87 -1.47
C TYR A 259 22.70 17.55 -1.03
N ARG A 260 23.60 16.82 -0.36
CA ARG A 260 24.91 17.34 0.07
C ARG A 260 25.93 17.44 -1.05
N LEU A 261 25.73 16.68 -2.11
CA LEU A 261 26.64 16.62 -3.26
C LEU A 261 26.14 17.42 -4.47
N LYS A 262 24.95 18.03 -4.40
CA LYS A 262 24.30 18.69 -5.54
C LYS A 262 25.12 19.80 -6.19
N ASP A 263 26.06 20.43 -5.45
CA ASP A 263 26.97 21.45 -5.99
C ASP A 263 28.13 20.83 -6.79
N ILE A 264 28.30 19.51 -6.73
CA ILE A 264 29.40 18.75 -7.37
C ILE A 264 28.84 17.85 -8.48
N VAL A 265 27.55 17.43 -8.36
CA VAL A 265 26.85 16.62 -9.36
C VAL A 265 26.09 17.50 -10.34
N ASP A 266 25.93 17.01 -11.57
CA ASP A 266 25.14 17.72 -12.56
C ASP A 266 23.70 17.88 -12.07
N ALA A 267 23.15 19.09 -12.14
CA ALA A 267 21.80 19.43 -11.74
C ALA A 267 20.71 18.66 -12.55
N SER A 268 21.10 18.04 -13.68
CA SER A 268 20.25 17.15 -14.48
C SER A 268 20.06 15.77 -13.85
N ASP A 269 20.90 15.37 -12.89
CA ASP A 269 20.79 14.07 -12.23
C ASP A 269 19.53 13.98 -11.38
N THR A 270 18.84 12.86 -11.50
CA THR A 270 17.72 12.53 -10.61
C THR A 270 18.25 12.06 -9.26
N PRO A 271 17.59 12.44 -8.15
CA PRO A 271 18.01 11.97 -6.83
C PRO A 271 18.02 10.43 -6.77
N PRO A 272 19.08 9.80 -6.27
CA PRO A 272 19.12 8.37 -6.04
C PRO A 272 18.11 8.01 -4.95
N ILE A 273 17.43 6.89 -5.14
CA ILE A 273 16.47 6.34 -4.17
C ILE A 273 17.01 5.01 -3.61
N THR A 274 17.97 4.40 -4.31
CA THR A 274 18.55 3.11 -3.94
C THR A 274 20.04 3.22 -3.66
N LEU A 275 20.54 2.22 -2.95
CA LEU A 275 21.95 2.15 -2.61
C LEU A 275 22.84 2.02 -3.88
N GLU A 276 22.38 1.21 -4.84
CA GLU A 276 23.08 0.97 -6.11
C GLU A 276 23.17 2.26 -6.95
N GLU A 277 22.12 3.05 -6.99
CA GLU A 277 22.10 4.34 -7.67
C GLU A 277 23.05 5.34 -6.99
N CYS A 278 23.06 5.35 -5.66
CA CYS A 278 23.97 6.19 -4.90
C CYS A 278 25.44 5.78 -5.12
N GLU A 279 25.73 4.47 -5.16
CA GLU A 279 27.07 3.96 -5.48
C GLU A 279 27.52 4.42 -6.87
N GLN A 280 26.66 4.34 -7.88
CA GLN A 280 26.96 4.81 -9.23
C GLN A 280 27.21 6.31 -9.28
N LEU A 281 26.42 7.10 -8.54
CA LEU A 281 26.60 8.53 -8.39
C LEU A 281 27.97 8.86 -7.78
N LEU A 282 28.32 8.21 -6.66
CA LEU A 282 29.58 8.44 -5.97
C LEU A 282 30.77 8.05 -6.82
N LYS A 283 30.73 6.97 -7.61
CA LYS A 283 31.77 6.58 -8.55
C LYS A 283 32.02 7.69 -9.58
N ARG A 284 30.94 8.24 -10.19
CA ARG A 284 31.06 9.37 -11.14
C ARG A 284 31.71 10.60 -10.51
N VAL A 285 31.29 10.99 -9.30
CA VAL A 285 31.84 12.14 -8.57
C VAL A 285 33.34 11.96 -8.29
N LEU A 286 33.76 10.75 -7.89
CA LEU A 286 35.15 10.44 -7.60
C LEU A 286 36.01 10.39 -8.86
N GLU A 287 35.48 9.99 -10.00
CA GLU A 287 36.20 10.02 -11.30
C GLU A 287 36.45 11.46 -11.77
N VAL A 288 35.45 12.34 -11.64
CA VAL A 288 35.60 13.76 -11.99
C VAL A 288 36.69 14.42 -11.14
N LYS A 289 36.74 14.17 -9.83
CA LYS A 289 37.75 14.72 -8.92
C LYS A 289 39.18 14.17 -9.13
N LYS A 290 39.36 13.08 -9.88
CA LYS A 290 40.71 12.57 -10.24
C LYS A 290 41.26 13.22 -11.49
N ILE A 291 40.48 13.97 -12.23
CA ILE A 291 40.83 14.64 -13.49
C ILE A 291 41.16 16.12 -13.25
N GLU A 292 40.77 16.70 -12.13
CA GLU A 292 41.21 18.01 -11.62
C GLU A 292 42.42 17.85 -10.68
#